data_c43c6689d83c887c16ffedb6868d3990
#
_entry.id   c43c6689d83c887c16ffedb6868d3990
#
_cell.length_a   1.000
_cell.length_b   1.000
_cell.length_c   1.000
_cell.angle_alpha   90.00
_cell.angle_beta   90.00
_cell.angle_gamma   90.00
#
_symmetry.space_group_name_H-M   'P 1'
#
loop_
_entity.id
_entity.type
_entity.pdbx_description
1 polymer ?
#
loop_
_entity_poly.entity_id
_entity_poly.type
_entity_poly.pdbx_seq_one_letter_code
_entity_poly.pdbx_strand_id
1 'polypeptide(L)'
;HAGNVTVKPIRETIKVALVKIHPNFSAKQIRCLDGYDGVVIEGTGLGHAPITESDYLTTENAKIYDSIHTLTKYGTTVVMTTQCIFGNVNQNVYSPGRRLQEAGVIPARHDYPPETAFIRLAWLLSHHDKKDIARIFPI
;
A
#
# COMPACT_ATOMS: atom_id res chain seq x y z
N HIS A 1 20.30 19.85 -26.66
CA HIS A 1 20.92 18.52 -26.58
C HIS A 1 19.82 17.48 -26.41
N ALA A 2 19.56 16.68 -27.47
CA ALA A 2 18.73 15.49 -27.35
C ALA A 2 19.57 14.45 -26.59
N GLY A 3 19.37 14.36 -25.28
CA GLY A 3 19.95 13.27 -24.49
C GLY A 3 19.35 11.93 -24.92
N ASN A 4 20.15 10.87 -24.90
CA ASN A 4 19.66 9.53 -25.16
C ASN A 4 18.64 9.16 -24.07
N VAL A 5 17.38 8.90 -24.47
CA VAL A 5 16.34 8.39 -23.57
C VAL A 5 16.55 6.90 -23.40
N THR A 6 16.78 6.47 -22.15
CA THR A 6 16.85 5.05 -21.82
C THR A 6 15.49 4.59 -21.27
N VAL A 7 14.86 3.68 -21.99
CA VAL A 7 13.60 3.06 -21.54
C VAL A 7 13.91 1.89 -20.62
N LYS A 8 13.30 1.88 -19.42
CA LYS A 8 13.39 0.79 -18.45
C LYS A 8 11.98 0.19 -18.29
N PRO A 9 11.66 -0.92 -18.94
CA PRO A 9 10.33 -1.52 -18.90
C PRO A 9 10.04 -2.14 -17.53
N ILE A 10 8.77 -2.23 -17.18
CA ILE A 10 8.30 -3.04 -16.04
C ILE A 10 8.50 -4.51 -16.39
N ARG A 11 8.98 -5.33 -15.45
CA ARG A 11 9.14 -6.77 -15.64
C ARG A 11 7.76 -7.43 -15.78
N GLU A 12 7.59 -8.29 -16.78
CA GLU A 12 6.32 -9.00 -17.04
C GLU A 12 5.90 -9.92 -15.89
N THR A 13 6.85 -10.40 -15.09
CA THR A 13 6.60 -11.32 -13.97
C THR A 13 6.17 -10.62 -12.69
N ILE A 14 6.25 -9.28 -12.63
CA ILE A 14 5.86 -8.51 -11.44
C ILE A 14 4.35 -8.62 -11.19
N LYS A 15 3.99 -8.95 -9.96
CA LYS A 15 2.60 -9.04 -9.51
C LYS A 15 2.31 -7.92 -8.53
N VAL A 16 1.53 -6.93 -8.96
CA VAL A 16 1.05 -5.85 -8.09
C VAL A 16 -0.47 -5.86 -8.11
N ALA A 17 -1.09 -5.64 -6.95
CA ALA A 17 -2.53 -5.50 -6.82
C ALA A 17 -2.90 -4.07 -6.38
N LEU A 18 -4.08 -3.61 -6.77
CA LEU A 18 -4.74 -2.41 -6.27
C LEU A 18 -6.01 -2.82 -5.55
N VAL A 19 -6.15 -2.43 -4.29
CA VAL A 19 -7.27 -2.81 -3.42
C VAL A 19 -7.90 -1.56 -2.81
N LYS A 20 -9.20 -1.41 -2.98
CA LYS A 20 -9.96 -0.29 -2.44
C LYS A 20 -10.63 -0.65 -1.13
N ILE A 21 -10.45 0.18 -0.11
CA ILE A 21 -11.18 0.05 1.17
C ILE A 21 -12.64 0.48 0.97
N HIS A 22 -13.56 -0.34 1.46
CA HIS A 22 -15.01 -0.11 1.39
C HIS A 22 -15.70 -0.70 2.63
N PRO A 23 -16.99 -0.39 2.91
CA PRO A 23 -17.66 -0.82 4.15
C PRO A 23 -17.69 -2.34 4.40
N ASN A 24 -17.73 -3.16 3.35
CA ASN A 24 -17.67 -4.63 3.44
C ASN A 24 -16.27 -5.19 3.24
N PHE A 25 -15.24 -4.40 3.49
CA PHE A 25 -13.86 -4.87 3.36
C PHE A 25 -13.55 -5.93 4.41
N SER A 26 -12.83 -6.98 4.02
CA SER A 26 -12.53 -8.10 4.92
C SER A 26 -11.08 -8.57 4.78
N ALA A 27 -10.60 -9.22 5.82
CA ALA A 27 -9.27 -9.83 5.85
C ALA A 27 -9.05 -10.86 4.72
N LYS A 28 -10.13 -11.51 4.25
CA LYS A 28 -10.06 -12.46 3.14
C LYS A 28 -9.56 -11.80 1.86
N GLN A 29 -9.97 -10.54 1.59
CA GLN A 29 -9.54 -9.80 0.40
C GLN A 29 -8.03 -9.52 0.43
N ILE A 30 -7.46 -9.28 1.62
CA ILE A 30 -6.02 -9.12 1.80
C ILE A 30 -5.29 -10.47 1.66
N ARG A 31 -5.80 -11.53 2.29
CA ARG A 31 -5.17 -12.86 2.23
C ARG A 31 -5.11 -13.46 0.83
N CYS A 32 -6.05 -13.10 -0.06
CA CYS A 32 -6.01 -13.52 -1.47
C CYS A 32 -4.81 -12.93 -2.24
N LEU A 33 -4.07 -11.98 -1.66
CA LEU A 33 -2.92 -11.32 -2.27
C LEU A 33 -1.57 -11.95 -1.83
N ASP A 34 -1.61 -13.06 -1.16
CA ASP A 34 -0.40 -13.83 -0.85
C ASP A 34 0.37 -14.19 -2.14
N GLY A 35 1.69 -14.02 -2.10
CA GLY A 35 2.55 -14.22 -3.26
C GLY A 35 2.60 -13.05 -4.27
N TYR A 36 1.95 -11.92 -3.98
CA TYR A 36 2.15 -10.70 -4.74
C TYR A 36 3.45 -9.99 -4.32
N ASP A 37 4.11 -9.35 -5.29
CA ASP A 37 5.32 -8.54 -5.03
C ASP A 37 4.98 -7.21 -4.35
N GLY A 38 3.85 -6.63 -4.74
CA GLY A 38 3.37 -5.36 -4.22
C GLY A 38 1.86 -5.26 -4.13
N VAL A 39 1.39 -4.46 -3.18
CA VAL A 39 -0.04 -4.13 -3.01
C VAL A 39 -0.16 -2.63 -2.77
N VAL A 40 -1.01 -1.98 -3.54
CA VAL A 40 -1.45 -0.61 -3.28
C VAL A 40 -2.82 -0.67 -2.63
N ILE A 41 -2.95 -0.14 -1.42
CA ILE A 41 -4.22 0.00 -0.71
C ILE A 41 -4.73 1.42 -0.91
N GLU A 42 -5.87 1.57 -1.58
CA GLU A 42 -6.61 2.82 -1.68
C GLU A 42 -7.45 2.99 -0.41
N GLY A 43 -6.85 3.65 0.59
CA GLY A 43 -7.44 3.86 1.91
C GLY A 43 -8.41 5.03 1.97
N THR A 44 -8.97 5.26 3.14
CA THR A 44 -9.87 6.39 3.41
C THR A 44 -9.13 7.56 4.05
N GLY A 45 -9.63 8.78 3.87
CA GLY A 45 -9.11 9.98 4.50
C GLY A 45 -7.59 10.14 4.32
N LEU A 46 -6.86 10.25 5.43
CA LEU A 46 -5.40 10.39 5.43
C LEU A 46 -4.62 9.08 5.17
N GLY A 47 -5.23 8.09 4.57
CA GLY A 47 -4.61 6.80 4.28
C GLY A 47 -4.85 5.79 5.41
N HIS A 48 -6.12 5.47 5.65
CA HIS A 48 -6.54 4.54 6.69
C HIS A 48 -7.26 3.32 6.13
N ALA A 49 -7.21 2.24 6.89
CA ALA A 49 -8.01 1.04 6.71
C ALA A 49 -8.72 0.70 8.03
N PRO A 50 -9.80 -0.08 8.03
CA PRO A 50 -10.49 -0.48 9.25
C PRO A 50 -9.67 -1.53 10.00
N ILE A 51 -8.78 -1.10 10.90
CA ILE A 51 -7.84 -1.96 11.63
C ILE A 51 -8.00 -1.89 13.15
N THR A 52 -8.96 -1.10 13.64
CA THR A 52 -9.19 -0.94 15.07
C THR A 52 -10.39 -1.76 15.50
N GLU A 53 -10.16 -2.73 16.37
CA GLU A 53 -11.22 -3.44 17.07
C GLU A 53 -11.63 -2.61 18.29
N SER A 54 -12.92 -2.29 18.39
CA SER A 54 -13.50 -1.53 19.50
C SER A 54 -14.54 -2.33 20.28
N ASP A 55 -15.19 -3.29 19.61
CA ASP A 55 -16.25 -4.13 20.13
C ASP A 55 -16.44 -5.42 19.31
N TYR A 56 -17.43 -6.22 19.66
CA TYR A 56 -17.72 -7.49 18.98
C TYR A 56 -18.15 -7.32 17.50
N LEU A 57 -18.62 -6.14 17.08
CA LEU A 57 -19.00 -5.86 15.70
C LEU A 57 -17.79 -5.53 14.83
N THR A 58 -16.66 -5.18 15.44
CA THR A 58 -15.44 -4.73 14.77
C THR A 58 -14.30 -5.75 14.86
N THR A 59 -14.58 -6.99 15.26
CA THR A 59 -13.57 -8.06 15.37
C THR A 59 -12.85 -8.38 14.05
N GLU A 60 -13.50 -8.17 12.91
CA GLU A 60 -12.90 -8.34 11.59
C GLU A 60 -11.74 -7.34 11.36
N ASN A 61 -11.78 -6.17 12.00
CA ASN A 61 -10.75 -5.14 11.87
C ASN A 61 -9.37 -5.61 12.36
N ALA A 62 -9.33 -6.36 13.46
CA ALA A 62 -8.08 -6.96 13.95
C ALA A 62 -7.51 -7.94 12.91
N LYS A 63 -8.36 -8.76 12.29
CA LYS A 63 -7.95 -9.72 11.26
C LYS A 63 -7.45 -9.02 9.98
N ILE A 64 -8.01 -7.85 9.63
CA ILE A 64 -7.52 -7.02 8.52
C ILE A 64 -6.09 -6.55 8.82
N TYR A 65 -5.86 -6.02 10.04
CA TYR A 65 -4.53 -5.62 10.48
C TYR A 65 -3.52 -6.77 10.39
N ASP A 66 -3.86 -7.92 10.98
CA ASP A 66 -2.99 -9.11 10.99
C ASP A 66 -2.68 -9.61 9.58
N SER A 67 -3.66 -9.52 8.66
CA SER A 67 -3.46 -9.92 7.27
C SER A 67 -2.52 -8.97 6.52
N ILE A 68 -2.64 -7.65 6.73
CA ILE A 68 -1.72 -6.66 6.17
C ILE A 68 -0.31 -6.87 6.73
N HIS A 69 -0.18 -7.02 8.05
CA HIS A 69 1.12 -7.28 8.69
C HIS A 69 1.75 -8.59 8.21
N THR A 70 0.94 -9.61 7.97
CA THR A 70 1.41 -10.89 7.41
C THR A 70 1.98 -10.69 6.01
N LEU A 71 1.30 -9.97 5.12
CA LEU A 71 1.82 -9.67 3.77
C LEU A 71 3.19 -8.98 3.83
N THR A 72 3.32 -7.93 4.63
CA THR A 72 4.59 -7.18 4.75
C THR A 72 5.70 -8.06 5.33
N LYS A 73 5.40 -8.84 6.37
CA LYS A 73 6.33 -9.76 7.02
C LYS A 73 6.87 -10.81 6.04
N TYR A 74 6.05 -11.31 5.12
CA TYR A 74 6.45 -12.29 4.12
C TYR A 74 6.97 -11.67 2.81
N GLY A 75 7.23 -10.37 2.81
CA GLY A 75 7.99 -9.69 1.76
C GLY A 75 7.16 -9.06 0.65
N THR A 76 5.83 -8.96 0.80
CA THR A 76 5.01 -8.11 -0.08
C THR A 76 5.20 -6.65 0.30
N THR A 77 5.53 -5.80 -0.66
CA THR A 77 5.60 -4.35 -0.44
C THR A 77 4.21 -3.75 -0.44
N VAL A 78 3.76 -3.24 0.69
CA VAL A 78 2.42 -2.64 0.82
C VAL A 78 2.53 -1.12 0.89
N VAL A 79 1.82 -0.44 -0.01
CA VAL A 79 1.74 1.03 -0.11
C VAL A 79 0.32 1.48 0.16
N MET A 80 0.16 2.59 0.88
CA MET A 80 -1.13 3.20 1.17
C MET A 80 -1.29 4.51 0.39
N THR A 81 -2.36 4.60 -0.40
CA THR A 81 -2.88 5.83 -1.01
C THR A 81 -4.19 6.25 -0.37
N THR A 82 -4.90 7.20 -0.95
CA THR A 82 -6.21 7.64 -0.43
C THR A 82 -7.26 7.73 -1.54
N GLN A 83 -8.52 7.51 -1.17
CA GLN A 83 -9.70 7.73 -2.00
C GLN A 83 -10.05 9.22 -2.14
N CYS A 84 -9.45 10.08 -1.33
CA CYS A 84 -9.69 11.52 -1.41
C CYS A 84 -9.13 12.07 -2.72
N ILE A 85 -9.97 12.79 -3.46
CA ILE A 85 -9.59 13.42 -4.73
C ILE A 85 -8.54 14.50 -4.51
N PHE A 86 -8.62 15.20 -3.37
CA PHE A 86 -7.69 16.27 -2.98
C PHE A 86 -7.05 15.93 -1.64
N GLY A 87 -5.76 16.19 -1.52
CA GLY A 87 -4.97 15.95 -0.32
C GLY A 87 -4.01 14.77 -0.48
N ASN A 88 -3.26 14.50 0.55
CA ASN A 88 -2.25 13.45 0.57
C ASN A 88 -2.41 12.53 1.78
N VAL A 89 -1.74 11.41 1.73
CA VAL A 89 -1.64 10.47 2.86
C VAL A 89 -0.76 11.06 3.96
N ASN A 90 -1.27 11.07 5.19
CA ASN A 90 -0.50 11.41 6.39
C ASN A 90 -0.86 10.47 7.55
N GLN A 91 -0.21 9.34 7.61
CA GLN A 91 -0.45 8.30 8.62
C GLN A 91 0.11 8.65 10.01
N ASN A 92 0.76 9.80 10.20
CA ASN A 92 1.29 10.22 11.49
C ASN A 92 0.23 10.87 12.40
N VAL A 93 -0.88 11.34 11.85
CA VAL A 93 -1.89 12.11 12.56
C VAL A 93 -2.66 11.25 13.58
N TYR A 94 -3.12 10.08 13.17
CA TYR A 94 -3.95 9.19 13.98
C TYR A 94 -3.28 7.86 14.30
N SER A 95 -3.64 7.27 15.44
CA SER A 95 -3.09 5.99 15.89
C SER A 95 -3.25 4.84 14.87
N PRO A 96 -4.39 4.67 14.16
CA PRO A 96 -4.49 3.62 13.16
C PRO A 96 -3.47 3.77 12.02
N GLY A 97 -3.19 5.01 11.60
CA GLY A 97 -2.16 5.27 10.59
C GLY A 97 -0.76 4.86 11.05
N ARG A 98 -0.38 5.23 12.28
CA ARG A 98 0.92 4.81 12.86
C ARG A 98 1.03 3.30 12.97
N ARG A 99 -0.03 2.61 13.40
CA ARG A 99 -0.07 1.14 13.47
C ARG A 99 0.12 0.50 12.08
N LEU A 100 -0.43 1.08 11.02
CA LEU A 100 -0.19 0.61 9.65
C LEU A 100 1.29 0.76 9.26
N GLN A 101 1.94 1.87 9.61
CA GLN A 101 3.38 2.04 9.39
C GLN A 101 4.21 1.02 10.20
N GLU A 102 3.85 0.76 11.46
CA GLU A 102 4.47 -0.28 12.30
C GLU A 102 4.31 -1.67 11.68
N ALA A 103 3.19 -1.93 11.00
CA ALA A 103 2.97 -3.14 10.21
C ALA A 103 3.75 -3.18 8.88
N GLY A 104 4.56 -2.15 8.58
CA GLY A 104 5.37 -2.09 7.36
C GLY A 104 4.69 -1.46 6.15
N VAL A 105 3.53 -0.82 6.32
CA VAL A 105 2.85 -0.11 5.24
C VAL A 105 3.56 1.21 4.94
N ILE A 106 3.86 1.46 3.67
CA ILE A 106 4.53 2.66 3.18
C ILE A 106 3.48 3.70 2.79
N PRO A 107 3.43 4.88 3.43
CA PRO A 107 2.52 5.94 3.01
C PRO A 107 2.97 6.58 1.70
N ALA A 108 2.08 6.75 0.76
CA ALA A 108 2.30 7.58 -0.42
C ALA A 108 2.16 9.06 0.00
N ARG A 109 3.29 9.69 0.30
CA ARG A 109 3.33 11.07 0.85
C ARG A 109 2.99 12.15 -0.16
N HIS A 110 3.01 11.82 -1.44
CA HIS A 110 2.60 12.71 -2.51
C HIS A 110 1.13 12.48 -2.86
N ASP A 111 0.57 13.46 -3.56
CA ASP A 111 -0.79 13.46 -4.08
C ASP A 111 -0.89 12.50 -5.29
N TYR A 112 -0.53 11.23 -5.07
CA TYR A 112 -0.58 10.21 -6.10
C TYR A 112 -1.98 9.61 -6.17
N PRO A 113 -2.66 9.70 -7.34
CA PRO A 113 -3.78 8.82 -7.62
C PRO A 113 -3.38 7.34 -7.44
N PRO A 114 -4.30 6.48 -7.02
CA PRO A 114 -4.01 5.05 -6.80
C PRO A 114 -3.35 4.36 -7.99
N GLU A 115 -3.76 4.72 -9.21
CA GLU A 115 -3.21 4.19 -10.45
C GLU A 115 -1.75 4.61 -10.67
N THR A 116 -1.43 5.86 -10.34
CA THR A 116 -0.04 6.35 -10.39
C THR A 116 0.83 5.63 -9.37
N ALA A 117 0.34 5.44 -8.16
CA ALA A 117 1.04 4.67 -7.13
C ALA A 117 1.25 3.21 -7.55
N PHE A 118 0.25 2.60 -8.22
CA PHE A 118 0.33 1.25 -8.76
C PHE A 118 1.45 1.11 -9.78
N ILE A 119 1.47 1.96 -10.81
CA ILE A 119 2.50 1.92 -11.86
C ILE A 119 3.88 2.23 -11.27
N ARG A 120 3.98 3.23 -10.38
CA ARG A 120 5.23 3.55 -9.70
C ARG A 120 5.76 2.37 -8.89
N LEU A 121 4.91 1.71 -8.10
CA LEU A 121 5.30 0.53 -7.33
C LEU A 121 5.78 -0.60 -8.22
N ALA A 122 5.05 -0.93 -9.29
CA ALA A 122 5.43 -1.96 -10.24
C ALA A 122 6.79 -1.67 -10.90
N TRP A 123 7.03 -0.40 -11.27
CA TRP A 123 8.30 0.01 -11.86
C TRP A 123 9.45 -0.07 -10.85
N LEU A 124 9.26 0.42 -9.62
CA LEU A 124 10.27 0.37 -8.58
C LEU A 124 10.64 -1.06 -8.21
N LEU A 125 9.66 -1.94 -8.03
CA LEU A 125 9.88 -3.36 -7.77
C LEU A 125 10.57 -4.09 -8.91
N SER A 126 10.48 -3.56 -10.13
CA SER A 126 11.19 -4.10 -11.30
C SER A 126 12.66 -3.74 -11.33
N HIS A 127 13.09 -2.64 -10.68
CA HIS A 127 14.41 -2.05 -10.87
C HIS A 127 15.21 -1.83 -9.58
N HIS A 128 14.58 -2.02 -8.41
CA HIS A 128 15.22 -1.80 -7.11
C HIS A 128 14.98 -2.97 -6.16
N ASP A 129 15.86 -3.13 -5.18
CA ASP A 129 15.66 -4.10 -4.10
C ASP A 129 14.46 -3.69 -3.24
N LYS A 130 13.66 -4.66 -2.80
CA LYS A 130 12.48 -4.42 -1.94
C LYS A 130 12.80 -3.59 -0.69
N LYS A 131 13.98 -3.80 -0.08
CA LYS A 131 14.45 -3.05 1.09
C LYS A 131 14.58 -1.55 0.87
N ASP A 132 14.81 -1.11 -0.38
CA ASP A 132 14.99 0.30 -0.72
C ASP A 132 13.66 1.00 -1.03
N ILE A 133 12.59 0.24 -1.32
CA ILE A 133 11.30 0.80 -1.74
C ILE A 133 10.73 1.76 -0.70
N ALA A 134 10.80 1.41 0.59
CA ALA A 134 10.30 2.28 1.66
C ALA A 134 10.95 3.67 1.69
N ARG A 135 12.21 3.77 1.23
CA ARG A 135 12.96 5.02 1.15
C ARG A 135 12.66 5.80 -0.13
N ILE A 136 12.54 5.12 -1.27
CA ILE A 136 12.46 5.75 -2.59
C ILE A 136 11.02 5.97 -3.08
N PHE A 137 10.05 5.22 -2.57
CA PHE A 137 8.64 5.34 -2.98
C PHE A 137 8.04 6.70 -2.59
N PRO A 138 8.29 7.23 -1.36
CA PRO A 138 7.69 8.49 -0.91
C PRO A 138 8.30 9.76 -1.53
N ILE A 139 9.30 9.65 -2.39
CA ILE A 139 10.04 10.79 -2.98
C ILE A 139 9.49 11.13 -4.35
#